data_d5ec18caf6307310787ca91956abb959
#
_entry.id   d5ec18caf6307310787ca91956abb959
#
_cell.length_a   1.000
_cell.length_b   1.000
_cell.length_c   1.000
_cell.angle_alpha   90.00
_cell.angle_beta   90.00
_cell.angle_gamma   90.00
#
_symmetry.space_group_name_H-M   'P 1'
#
loop_
_entity.id
_entity.type
_entity.pdbx_description
1 polymer ?
#
loop_
_entity_poly.entity_id
_entity_poly.type
_entity_poly.pdbx_seq_one_letter_code
_entity_poly.pdbx_strand_id
1 'polypeptide(L)'
;MPDGLISLIGFFSDFGDENILWPVMALNGLLLIVQARRKIFFQWLALVIVVFGGMLVLKLEFEACGRLPGQNLYSPSGHTAGTTFVYGSMIVLFGRLPIAGFVGALAIALLAGAARVWLHVHSVAEVCVGGALGMLGVLLLTFARYREIQTSSKQKKPDWSVVVLLVGVLIVALSLHGLRSPAEVWLEYFSHRFVAPFRHCPVTLSTT
;
A
#
# COMPACT_ATOMS: atom_id res chain seq x y z
N MET A 1 12.55 -26.31 -2.00
CA MET A 1 13.25 -25.01 -1.68
C MET A 1 13.58 -25.00 -0.21
N PRO A 2 14.66 -24.36 0.25
CA PRO A 2 14.93 -24.29 1.68
C PRO A 2 13.79 -23.51 2.38
N ASP A 3 13.17 -24.14 3.36
CA ASP A 3 12.04 -23.55 4.14
C ASP A 3 12.38 -22.18 4.74
N GLY A 4 13.67 -21.94 5.01
CA GLY A 4 14.16 -20.66 5.50
C GLY A 4 13.98 -19.48 4.53
N LEU A 5 14.06 -19.70 3.21
CA LEU A 5 13.86 -18.62 2.23
C LEU A 5 12.38 -18.20 2.15
N ILE A 6 11.47 -19.16 2.17
CA ILE A 6 10.02 -18.90 2.17
C ILE A 6 9.64 -18.14 3.44
N SER A 7 10.16 -18.54 4.59
CA SER A 7 9.96 -17.86 5.87
C SER A 7 10.47 -16.41 5.84
N LEU A 8 11.65 -16.17 5.25
CA LEU A 8 12.24 -14.84 5.13
C LEU A 8 11.40 -13.94 4.21
N ILE A 9 10.96 -14.44 3.05
CA ILE A 9 10.09 -13.71 2.12
C ILE A 9 8.75 -13.41 2.79
N GLY A 10 8.19 -14.36 3.53
CA GLY A 10 6.97 -14.18 4.32
C GLY A 10 7.14 -13.06 5.34
N PHE A 11 8.22 -13.06 6.11
CA PHE A 11 8.53 -12.01 7.08
C PHE A 11 8.57 -10.61 6.44
N PHE A 12 9.25 -10.46 5.29
CA PHE A 12 9.25 -9.17 4.58
C PHE A 12 7.90 -8.82 3.96
N SER A 13 7.12 -9.81 3.54
CA SER A 13 5.77 -9.60 3.05
C SER A 13 4.84 -9.06 4.14
N ASP A 14 5.02 -9.45 5.40
CA ASP A 14 4.18 -9.00 6.53
C ASP A 14 4.25 -7.48 6.75
N PHE A 15 5.33 -6.81 6.33
CA PHE A 15 5.39 -5.33 6.34
C PHE A 15 4.32 -4.66 5.48
N GLY A 16 3.73 -5.38 4.53
CA GLY A 16 2.60 -4.93 3.73
C GLY A 16 1.24 -5.29 4.30
N ASP A 17 1.18 -5.93 5.48
CA ASP A 17 -0.09 -6.25 6.13
C ASP A 17 -0.77 -4.97 6.65
N GLU A 18 -2.08 -4.92 6.54
CA GLU A 18 -2.88 -3.78 6.96
C GLU A 18 -2.70 -3.47 8.45
N ASN A 19 -2.53 -4.51 9.30
CA ASN A 19 -2.27 -4.33 10.72
C ASN A 19 -0.99 -3.53 11.00
N ILE A 20 0.00 -3.57 10.10
CA ILE A 20 1.25 -2.80 10.19
C ILE A 20 1.08 -1.45 9.49
N LEU A 21 0.46 -1.42 8.31
CA LEU A 21 0.34 -0.21 7.51
C LEU A 21 -0.48 0.88 8.21
N TRP A 22 -1.59 0.54 8.90
CA TRP A 22 -2.43 1.53 9.60
C TRP A 22 -1.69 2.26 10.72
N PRO A 23 -1.00 1.61 11.67
CA PRO A 23 -0.19 2.30 12.68
C PRO A 23 0.94 3.13 12.08
N VAL A 24 1.59 2.65 11.01
CA VAL A 24 2.64 3.40 10.31
C VAL A 24 2.08 4.66 9.65
N MET A 25 0.90 4.59 9.04
CA MET A 25 0.21 5.77 8.51
C MET A 25 -0.18 6.75 9.62
N ALA A 26 -0.69 6.25 10.75
CA ALA A 26 -1.00 7.09 11.89
C ALA A 26 0.24 7.84 12.40
N LEU A 27 1.39 7.17 12.49
CA LEU A 27 2.67 7.77 12.85
C LEU A 27 3.11 8.84 11.84
N ASN A 28 2.99 8.57 10.53
CA ASN A 28 3.28 9.55 9.47
C ASN A 28 2.43 10.82 9.63
N GLY A 29 1.12 10.65 9.80
CA GLY A 29 0.18 11.76 9.99
C GLY A 29 0.48 12.57 11.24
N LEU A 30 0.74 11.90 12.37
CA LEU A 30 1.10 12.54 13.63
C LEU A 30 2.36 13.39 13.49
N LEU A 31 3.40 12.86 12.87
CA LEU A 31 4.64 13.61 12.66
C LEU A 31 4.45 14.85 11.78
N LEU A 32 3.61 14.78 10.76
CA LEU A 32 3.28 15.96 9.93
C LEU A 32 2.53 17.02 10.74
N ILE A 33 1.63 16.62 11.65
CA ILE A 33 0.89 17.54 12.54
C ILE A 33 1.86 18.18 13.54
N VAL A 34 2.70 17.39 14.21
CA VAL A 34 3.70 17.88 15.18
C VAL A 34 4.71 18.84 14.54
N GLN A 35 5.07 18.60 13.28
CA GLN A 35 5.93 19.51 12.51
C GLN A 35 5.20 20.75 11.97
N ALA A 36 3.92 20.92 12.30
CA ALA A 36 3.06 22.00 11.82
C ALA A 36 2.98 22.10 10.28
N ARG A 37 3.16 20.96 9.57
CA ARG A 37 3.11 20.88 8.10
C ARG A 37 1.67 20.59 7.62
N ARG A 38 0.71 21.38 8.07
CA ARG A 38 -0.73 21.16 7.86
C ARG A 38 -1.11 20.97 6.38
N LYS A 39 -0.57 21.79 5.47
CA LYS A 39 -0.86 21.71 4.04
C LYS A 39 -0.48 20.34 3.47
N ILE A 40 0.73 19.88 3.75
CA ILE A 40 1.21 18.55 3.30
C ILE A 40 0.44 17.43 3.98
N PHE A 41 0.08 17.59 5.25
CA PHE A 41 -0.76 16.61 5.95
C PHE A 41 -2.08 16.37 5.22
N PHE A 42 -2.81 17.44 4.86
CA PHE A 42 -4.10 17.29 4.15
C PHE A 42 -3.93 16.74 2.74
N GLN A 43 -2.87 17.11 2.02
CA GLN A 43 -2.56 16.57 0.71
C GLN A 43 -2.23 15.07 0.79
N TRP A 44 -1.41 14.68 1.75
CA TRP A 44 -1.08 13.27 2.00
C TRP A 44 -2.33 12.48 2.43
N LEU A 45 -3.15 13.01 3.33
CA LEU A 45 -4.40 12.38 3.78
C LEU A 45 -5.38 12.17 2.61
N ALA A 46 -5.51 13.15 1.73
CA ALA A 46 -6.33 13.02 0.52
C ALA A 46 -5.81 11.88 -0.37
N LEU A 47 -4.49 11.74 -0.51
CA LEU A 47 -3.89 10.65 -1.28
C LEU A 47 -4.04 9.28 -0.59
N VAL A 48 -4.01 9.22 0.75
CA VAL A 48 -4.39 8.01 1.50
C VAL A 48 -5.80 7.57 1.10
N ILE A 49 -6.76 8.50 1.14
CA ILE A 49 -8.16 8.20 0.78
C ILE A 49 -8.27 7.74 -0.67
N VAL A 50 -7.56 8.40 -1.60
CA VAL A 50 -7.59 8.04 -3.02
C VAL A 50 -6.98 6.67 -3.28
N VAL A 51 -5.82 6.35 -2.68
CA VAL A 51 -5.14 5.08 -2.91
C VAL A 51 -5.88 3.93 -2.25
N PHE A 52 -6.23 4.04 -0.97
CA PHE A 52 -6.92 2.95 -0.26
C PHE A 52 -8.39 2.84 -0.66
N GLY A 53 -9.09 3.96 -0.87
CA GLY A 53 -10.45 3.98 -1.40
C GLY A 53 -10.51 3.46 -2.84
N GLY A 54 -9.55 3.86 -3.69
CA GLY A 54 -9.42 3.33 -5.04
C GLY A 54 -9.16 1.82 -5.06
N MET A 55 -8.28 1.33 -4.16
CA MET A 55 -8.04 -0.11 -4.00
C MET A 55 -9.30 -0.84 -3.53
N LEU A 56 -10.03 -0.28 -2.57
CA LEU A 56 -11.30 -0.83 -2.11
C LEU A 56 -12.30 -0.97 -3.27
N VAL A 57 -12.48 0.08 -4.05
CA VAL A 57 -13.39 0.05 -5.21
C VAL A 57 -12.95 -1.00 -6.22
N LEU A 58 -11.64 -1.05 -6.57
CA LEU A 58 -11.12 -2.05 -7.50
C LEU A 58 -11.36 -3.48 -7.00
N LYS A 59 -11.08 -3.76 -5.72
CA LYS A 59 -11.33 -5.09 -5.15
C LYS A 59 -12.82 -5.46 -5.20
N LEU A 60 -13.71 -4.57 -4.75
CA LEU A 60 -15.14 -4.81 -4.79
C LEU A 60 -15.65 -5.10 -6.22
N GLU A 61 -15.13 -4.39 -7.21
CA GLU A 61 -15.50 -4.55 -8.60
C GLU A 61 -15.00 -5.86 -9.22
N PHE A 62 -13.73 -6.20 -8.99
CA PHE A 62 -13.11 -7.38 -9.57
C PHE A 62 -13.54 -8.68 -8.87
N GLU A 63 -13.77 -8.65 -7.57
CA GLU A 63 -14.17 -9.82 -6.78
C GLU A 63 -15.68 -10.13 -6.90
N ALA A 64 -16.50 -9.19 -7.39
CA ALA A 64 -17.96 -9.29 -7.40
C ALA A 64 -18.49 -10.57 -8.10
N CYS A 65 -17.85 -10.99 -9.17
CA CYS A 65 -18.28 -12.16 -9.95
C CYS A 65 -17.55 -13.47 -9.60
N GLY A 66 -16.72 -13.46 -8.56
CA GLY A 66 -15.88 -14.61 -8.23
C GLY A 66 -14.74 -14.81 -9.23
N ARG A 67 -13.90 -15.81 -8.99
CA ARG A 67 -12.78 -16.14 -9.87
C ARG A 67 -13.27 -16.92 -11.10
N LEU A 68 -13.07 -16.33 -12.27
CA LEU A 68 -13.42 -16.96 -13.54
C LEU A 68 -12.24 -17.81 -14.08
N PRO A 69 -12.50 -18.91 -14.81
CA PRO A 69 -11.47 -19.71 -15.45
C PRO A 69 -10.59 -18.86 -16.39
N GLY A 70 -9.27 -18.97 -16.26
CA GLY A 70 -8.31 -18.20 -17.07
C GLY A 70 -8.16 -16.72 -16.71
N GLN A 71 -8.81 -16.26 -15.65
CA GLN A 71 -8.70 -14.88 -15.18
C GLN A 71 -7.36 -14.64 -14.47
N ASN A 72 -6.53 -13.71 -15.02
CA ASN A 72 -5.26 -13.32 -14.43
C ASN A 72 -5.36 -12.12 -13.47
N LEU A 73 -6.51 -11.45 -13.42
CA LEU A 73 -6.77 -10.31 -12.57
C LEU A 73 -8.11 -10.52 -11.86
N TYR A 74 -8.05 -11.08 -10.66
CA TYR A 74 -9.23 -11.33 -9.82
C TYR A 74 -9.29 -10.38 -8.63
N SER A 75 -8.18 -10.20 -7.93
CA SER A 75 -8.09 -9.33 -6.75
C SER A 75 -6.80 -8.50 -6.81
N PRO A 76 -6.87 -7.21 -7.19
CA PRO A 76 -5.69 -6.34 -7.17
C PRO A 76 -4.99 -6.36 -5.82
N SER A 77 -3.65 -6.39 -5.83
CA SER A 77 -2.85 -6.57 -4.61
C SER A 77 -2.86 -5.34 -3.70
N GLY A 78 -3.66 -5.38 -2.63
CA GLY A 78 -3.69 -4.35 -1.58
C GLY A 78 -2.35 -4.22 -0.86
N HIS A 79 -1.65 -5.33 -0.60
CA HIS A 79 -0.30 -5.32 -0.03
C HIS A 79 0.68 -4.51 -0.88
N THR A 80 0.72 -4.75 -2.20
CA THR A 80 1.63 -4.04 -3.10
C THR A 80 1.29 -2.55 -3.16
N ALA A 81 0.00 -2.19 -3.25
CA ALA A 81 -0.44 -0.79 -3.28
C ALA A 81 -0.12 -0.07 -1.96
N GLY A 82 -0.52 -0.65 -0.83
CA GLY A 82 -0.34 -0.09 0.50
C GLY A 82 1.14 0.06 0.86
N THR A 83 1.94 -0.98 0.69
CA THR A 83 3.39 -0.97 0.95
C THR A 83 4.08 0.12 0.12
N THR A 84 3.79 0.17 -1.19
CA THR A 84 4.36 1.16 -2.11
C THR A 84 4.01 2.57 -1.67
N PHE A 85 2.74 2.85 -1.40
CA PHE A 85 2.28 4.19 -1.04
C PHE A 85 2.77 4.61 0.36
N VAL A 86 2.61 3.75 1.37
CA VAL A 86 2.94 4.12 2.76
C VAL A 86 4.43 4.37 2.93
N TYR A 87 5.28 3.41 2.57
CA TYR A 87 6.73 3.57 2.71
C TYR A 87 7.32 4.54 1.69
N GLY A 88 6.80 4.56 0.45
CA GLY A 88 7.18 5.57 -0.54
C GLY A 88 6.86 6.99 -0.06
N SER A 89 5.69 7.20 0.56
CA SER A 89 5.32 8.49 1.13
C SER A 89 6.24 8.91 2.28
N MET A 90 6.70 7.97 3.12
CA MET A 90 7.68 8.25 4.17
C MET A 90 8.98 8.83 3.58
N ILE A 91 9.52 8.19 2.54
CA ILE A 91 10.76 8.64 1.90
C ILE A 91 10.56 10.02 1.25
N VAL A 92 9.41 10.27 0.60
CA VAL A 92 9.09 11.58 0.01
C VAL A 92 8.94 12.67 1.07
N LEU A 93 8.23 12.38 2.16
CA LEU A 93 7.88 13.38 3.17
C LEU A 93 9.06 13.76 4.06
N PHE A 94 9.89 12.80 4.43
CA PHE A 94 10.95 12.95 5.42
C PHE A 94 12.36 12.83 4.81
N GLY A 95 12.47 12.31 3.58
CA GLY A 95 13.72 12.28 2.83
C GLY A 95 14.20 13.67 2.39
N ARG A 96 15.48 13.75 2.03
CA ARG A 96 16.10 15.01 1.57
C ARG A 96 15.67 15.40 0.16
N LEU A 97 15.53 14.41 -0.74
CA LEU A 97 15.20 14.60 -2.14
C LEU A 97 13.88 13.88 -2.46
N PRO A 98 12.83 14.60 -2.90
CA PRO A 98 11.55 13.96 -3.26
C PRO A 98 11.68 12.90 -4.35
N ILE A 99 12.59 13.10 -5.31
CA ILE A 99 12.85 12.12 -6.39
C ILE A 99 13.38 10.78 -5.84
N ALA A 100 14.20 10.81 -4.78
CA ALA A 100 14.66 9.59 -4.13
C ALA A 100 13.49 8.80 -3.52
N GLY A 101 12.45 9.51 -3.07
CA GLY A 101 11.20 8.89 -2.62
C GLY A 101 10.47 8.14 -3.73
N PHE A 102 10.42 8.72 -4.92
CA PHE A 102 9.82 8.05 -6.08
C PHE A 102 10.62 6.80 -6.50
N VAL A 103 11.94 6.90 -6.59
CA VAL A 103 12.81 5.75 -6.91
C VAL A 103 12.73 4.68 -5.83
N GLY A 104 12.74 5.08 -4.55
CA GLY A 104 12.57 4.16 -3.42
C GLY A 104 11.22 3.44 -3.44
N ALA A 105 10.14 4.17 -3.76
CA ALA A 105 8.80 3.59 -3.89
C ALA A 105 8.73 2.58 -5.04
N LEU A 106 9.40 2.84 -6.17
CA LEU A 106 9.49 1.88 -7.28
C LEU A 106 10.19 0.59 -6.85
N ALA A 107 11.32 0.70 -6.14
CA ALA A 107 12.02 -0.46 -5.60
C ALA A 107 11.12 -1.25 -4.61
N ILE A 108 10.40 -0.56 -3.73
CA ILE A 108 9.45 -1.18 -2.79
C ILE A 108 8.33 -1.89 -3.55
N ALA A 109 7.74 -1.26 -4.59
CA ALA A 109 6.69 -1.86 -5.41
C ALA A 109 7.15 -3.16 -6.07
N LEU A 110 8.37 -3.17 -6.62
CA LEU A 110 8.97 -4.34 -7.26
C LEU A 110 9.23 -5.45 -6.24
N LEU A 111 9.80 -5.13 -5.08
CA LEU A 111 10.10 -6.12 -4.03
C LEU A 111 8.81 -6.68 -3.42
N ALA A 112 7.86 -5.83 -3.06
CA ALA A 112 6.57 -6.27 -2.51
C ALA A 112 5.79 -7.11 -3.53
N GLY A 113 5.71 -6.65 -4.79
CA GLY A 113 5.06 -7.39 -5.87
C GLY A 113 5.72 -8.75 -6.12
N ALA A 114 7.05 -8.80 -6.21
CA ALA A 114 7.79 -10.04 -6.39
C ALA A 114 7.53 -11.02 -5.23
N ALA A 115 7.53 -10.55 -3.98
CA ALA A 115 7.22 -11.38 -2.82
C ALA A 115 5.81 -11.99 -2.91
N ARG A 116 4.81 -11.21 -3.31
CA ARG A 116 3.41 -11.70 -3.45
C ARG A 116 3.25 -12.72 -4.56
N VAL A 117 3.93 -12.53 -5.70
CA VAL A 117 3.95 -13.50 -6.81
C VAL A 117 4.70 -14.75 -6.39
N TRP A 118 5.85 -14.62 -5.73
CA TRP A 118 6.65 -15.75 -5.25
C TRP A 118 5.91 -16.63 -4.23
N LEU A 119 5.14 -15.99 -3.34
CA LEU A 119 4.30 -16.69 -2.36
C LEU A 119 3.02 -17.27 -2.98
N HIS A 120 2.82 -17.15 -4.30
CA HIS A 120 1.64 -17.63 -5.04
C HIS A 120 0.29 -17.10 -4.52
N VAL A 121 0.29 -15.93 -3.89
CA VAL A 121 -0.93 -15.30 -3.36
C VAL A 121 -1.56 -14.30 -4.33
N HIS A 122 -0.77 -13.79 -5.29
CA HIS A 122 -1.23 -12.88 -6.34
C HIS A 122 -0.57 -13.18 -7.69
N SER A 123 -1.27 -12.87 -8.78
CA SER A 123 -0.75 -12.89 -10.14
C SER A 123 0.12 -11.64 -10.41
N VAL A 124 0.92 -11.69 -11.47
CA VAL A 124 1.71 -10.52 -11.93
C VAL A 124 0.79 -9.34 -12.27
N ALA A 125 -0.37 -9.59 -12.90
CA ALA A 125 -1.33 -8.53 -13.24
C ALA A 125 -1.87 -7.84 -11.98
N GLU A 126 -2.20 -8.60 -10.94
CA GLU A 126 -2.73 -8.07 -9.67
C GLU A 126 -1.71 -7.18 -8.93
N VAL A 127 -0.43 -7.58 -8.89
CA VAL A 127 0.61 -6.77 -8.27
C VAL A 127 0.96 -5.54 -9.12
N CYS A 128 0.89 -5.62 -10.45
CA CYS A 128 1.09 -4.47 -11.33
C CYS A 128 0.00 -3.41 -11.13
N VAL A 129 -1.28 -3.80 -11.03
CA VAL A 129 -2.39 -2.87 -10.76
C VAL A 129 -2.23 -2.23 -9.39
N GLY A 130 -1.96 -3.03 -8.34
CA GLY A 130 -1.72 -2.52 -6.99
C GLY A 130 -0.52 -1.57 -6.94
N GLY A 131 0.61 -1.98 -7.51
CA GLY A 131 1.83 -1.17 -7.59
C GLY A 131 1.63 0.15 -8.34
N ALA A 132 0.92 0.12 -9.47
CA ALA A 132 0.60 1.32 -10.24
C ALA A 132 -0.23 2.33 -9.44
N LEU A 133 -1.23 1.87 -8.69
CA LEU A 133 -2.05 2.73 -7.84
C LEU A 133 -1.22 3.35 -6.70
N GLY A 134 -0.40 2.55 -6.02
CA GLY A 134 0.51 3.03 -4.99
C GLY A 134 1.52 4.05 -5.53
N MET A 135 2.13 3.75 -6.70
CA MET A 135 3.08 4.65 -7.37
C MET A 135 2.45 5.95 -7.83
N LEU A 136 1.20 5.94 -8.31
CA LEU A 136 0.46 7.15 -8.65
C LEU A 136 0.32 8.06 -7.42
N GLY A 137 -0.06 7.51 -6.26
CA GLY A 137 -0.13 8.26 -5.01
C GLY A 137 1.22 8.88 -4.61
N VAL A 138 2.31 8.11 -4.72
CA VAL A 138 3.67 8.61 -4.43
C VAL A 138 4.10 9.68 -5.42
N LEU A 139 3.80 9.53 -6.71
CA LEU A 139 4.12 10.52 -7.75
C LEU A 139 3.43 11.86 -7.45
N LEU A 140 2.14 11.83 -7.18
CA LEU A 140 1.36 13.04 -6.83
C LEU A 140 1.90 13.72 -5.56
N LEU A 141 2.26 12.92 -4.55
CA LEU A 141 2.87 13.44 -3.33
C LEU A 141 4.26 14.05 -3.59
N THR A 142 5.05 13.45 -4.48
CA THR A 142 6.36 13.97 -4.89
C THR A 142 6.24 15.35 -5.51
N PHE A 143 5.26 15.56 -6.40
CA PHE A 143 4.99 16.88 -6.98
C PHE A 143 4.53 17.90 -5.92
N ALA A 144 3.64 17.51 -5.00
CA ALA A 144 3.18 18.36 -3.92
C ALA A 144 4.37 18.79 -3.02
N ARG A 145 5.25 17.85 -2.69
CA ARG A 145 6.44 18.09 -1.87
C ARG A 145 7.48 18.95 -2.57
N TYR A 146 7.69 18.75 -3.86
CA TYR A 146 8.59 19.56 -4.67
C TYR A 146 8.16 21.03 -4.66
N ARG A 147 6.86 21.31 -4.85
CA ARG A 147 6.30 22.67 -4.75
C ARG A 147 6.48 23.28 -3.35
N GLU A 148 6.30 22.49 -2.28
CA GLU A 148 6.53 22.98 -0.91
C GLU A 148 7.97 23.42 -0.71
N ILE A 149 8.95 22.66 -1.20
CA ILE A 149 10.37 22.98 -1.06
C ILE A 149 10.72 24.26 -1.82
N GLN A 150 10.20 24.45 -3.01
CA GLN A 150 10.46 25.65 -3.81
C GLN A 150 9.90 26.93 -3.19
N THR A 151 8.78 26.82 -2.47
CA THR A 151 8.11 27.97 -1.85
C THR A 151 8.60 28.28 -0.42
N SER A 152 9.34 27.36 0.20
CA SER A 152 9.82 27.49 1.57
C SER A 152 11.30 27.84 1.60
N SER A 153 11.63 29.05 2.05
CA SER A 153 13.03 29.49 2.27
C SER A 153 13.65 28.97 3.57
N LYS A 154 12.93 28.18 4.37
CA LYS A 154 13.42 27.71 5.67
C LYS A 154 14.41 26.54 5.49
N GLN A 155 15.63 26.77 5.93
CA GLN A 155 16.68 25.75 6.01
C GLN A 155 16.24 24.56 6.88
N LYS A 156 16.33 23.36 6.35
CA LYS A 156 15.89 22.12 7.02
C LYS A 156 16.80 21.82 8.22
N LYS A 157 16.24 21.80 9.43
CA LYS A 157 16.90 21.23 10.61
C LYS A 157 17.08 19.71 10.43
N PRO A 158 18.11 19.09 11.08
CA PRO A 158 18.27 17.64 11.06
C PRO A 158 16.96 16.97 11.52
N ASP A 159 16.51 16.03 10.73
CA ASP A 159 15.14 15.52 10.84
C ASP A 159 15.12 14.28 11.74
N TRP A 160 14.99 14.51 13.07
CA TRP A 160 14.79 13.45 14.07
C TRP A 160 13.58 12.54 13.73
N SER A 161 12.66 13.04 12.91
CA SER A 161 11.46 12.28 12.49
C SER A 161 11.80 11.05 11.67
N VAL A 162 12.91 11.05 10.92
CA VAL A 162 13.38 9.85 10.22
C VAL A 162 13.72 8.74 11.22
N VAL A 163 14.41 9.10 12.31
CA VAL A 163 14.77 8.12 13.36
C VAL A 163 13.51 7.61 14.05
N VAL A 164 12.60 8.50 14.42
CA VAL A 164 11.31 8.11 15.05
C VAL A 164 10.49 7.20 14.12
N LEU A 165 10.46 7.48 12.81
CA LEU A 165 9.77 6.64 11.85
C LEU A 165 10.40 5.26 11.75
N LEU A 166 11.72 5.18 11.58
CA LEU A 166 12.42 3.89 11.47
C LEU A 166 12.23 3.04 12.71
N VAL A 167 12.40 3.63 13.89
CA VAL A 167 12.17 2.94 15.18
C VAL A 167 10.70 2.56 15.34
N GLY A 168 9.77 3.47 15.03
CA GLY A 168 8.34 3.23 15.09
C GLY A 168 7.88 2.11 14.17
N VAL A 169 8.33 2.11 12.91
CA VAL A 169 8.05 1.02 11.96
C VAL A 169 8.59 -0.31 12.48
N LEU A 170 9.81 -0.32 13.00
CA LEU A 170 10.41 -1.55 13.53
C LEU A 170 9.62 -2.09 14.74
N ILE A 171 9.24 -1.21 15.68
CA ILE A 171 8.44 -1.60 16.85
C ILE A 171 7.09 -2.17 16.39
N VAL A 172 6.37 -1.46 15.51
CA VAL A 172 5.07 -1.90 14.98
C VAL A 172 5.20 -3.25 14.28
N ALA A 173 6.19 -3.39 13.38
CA ALA A 173 6.41 -4.62 12.63
C ALA A 173 6.72 -5.81 13.53
N LEU A 174 7.60 -5.63 14.55
CA LEU A 174 7.95 -6.71 15.48
C LEU A 174 6.78 -7.06 16.43
N SER A 175 5.95 -6.08 16.81
CA SER A 175 4.83 -6.30 17.73
C SER A 175 3.63 -6.96 17.06
N LEU A 176 3.43 -6.71 15.77
CA LEU A 176 2.26 -7.17 15.01
C LEU A 176 2.61 -8.25 13.97
N HIS A 177 3.86 -8.71 13.96
CA HIS A 177 4.32 -9.78 13.07
C HIS A 177 3.46 -11.04 13.22
N GLY A 178 3.05 -11.61 12.09
CA GLY A 178 2.22 -12.82 12.05
C GLY A 178 0.72 -12.61 12.31
N LEU A 179 0.29 -11.40 12.70
CA LEU A 179 -1.13 -11.07 12.79
C LEU A 179 -1.65 -10.75 11.38
N ARG A 180 -2.59 -11.56 10.88
CA ARG A 180 -3.23 -11.31 9.59
C ARG A 180 -4.54 -10.56 9.74
N SER A 181 -4.76 -9.56 8.89
CA SER A 181 -6.01 -8.82 8.85
C SER A 181 -7.13 -9.70 8.25
N PRO A 182 -8.34 -9.73 8.83
CA PRO A 182 -9.50 -10.38 8.23
C PRO A 182 -10.14 -9.53 7.10
N ALA A 183 -9.55 -8.41 6.74
CA ALA A 183 -10.14 -7.45 5.81
C ALA A 183 -10.43 -8.06 4.42
N GLU A 184 -9.59 -8.94 3.92
CA GLU A 184 -9.82 -9.61 2.62
C GLU A 184 -11.08 -10.48 2.66
N VAL A 185 -11.32 -11.21 3.74
CA VAL A 185 -12.52 -12.04 3.92
C VAL A 185 -13.79 -11.17 3.95
N TRP A 186 -13.73 -10.04 4.66
CA TRP A 186 -14.83 -9.08 4.70
C TRP A 186 -15.08 -8.42 3.35
N LEU A 187 -14.01 -8.07 2.62
CA LEU A 187 -14.12 -7.49 1.29
C LEU A 187 -14.80 -8.43 0.30
N GLU A 188 -14.39 -9.69 0.26
CA GLU A 188 -15.01 -10.71 -0.58
C GLU A 188 -16.49 -10.89 -0.23
N TYR A 189 -16.83 -10.99 1.07
CA TYR A 189 -18.21 -11.06 1.52
C TYR A 189 -19.04 -9.85 1.06
N PHE A 190 -18.54 -8.61 1.25
CA PHE A 190 -19.25 -7.40 0.83
C PHE A 190 -19.38 -7.31 -0.69
N SER A 191 -18.35 -7.69 -1.43
CA SER A 191 -18.37 -7.71 -2.88
C SER A 191 -19.47 -8.63 -3.40
N HIS A 192 -19.52 -9.88 -2.93
CA HIS A 192 -20.56 -10.83 -3.31
C HIS A 192 -21.96 -10.41 -2.86
N ARG A 193 -22.08 -9.82 -1.68
CA ARG A 193 -23.39 -9.48 -1.10
C ARG A 193 -24.00 -8.21 -1.67
N PHE A 194 -23.18 -7.18 -1.97
CA PHE A 194 -23.67 -5.86 -2.31
C PHE A 194 -23.33 -5.41 -3.74
N VAL A 195 -22.27 -5.92 -4.35
CA VAL A 195 -21.85 -5.50 -5.70
C VAL A 195 -22.31 -6.51 -6.75
N ALA A 196 -22.17 -7.79 -6.50
CA ALA A 196 -22.56 -8.86 -7.43
C ALA A 196 -24.01 -8.77 -7.93
N PRO A 197 -25.03 -8.39 -7.11
CA PRO A 197 -26.41 -8.28 -7.59
C PRO A 197 -26.62 -7.21 -8.67
N PHE A 198 -25.72 -6.22 -8.75
CA PHE A 198 -25.77 -5.14 -9.74
C PHE A 198 -24.88 -5.42 -10.96
N ARG A 199 -24.18 -6.55 -10.97
CA ARG A 199 -23.29 -6.98 -12.06
C ARG A 199 -23.89 -8.14 -12.84
N HIS A 200 -23.73 -8.12 -14.17
CA HIS A 200 -24.03 -9.24 -15.03
C HIS A 200 -22.85 -10.21 -14.99
N CYS A 201 -22.75 -10.97 -13.90
CA CYS A 201 -21.72 -11.99 -13.81
C CYS A 201 -22.01 -13.13 -14.79
N PRO A 202 -21.02 -13.60 -15.56
CA PRO A 202 -21.17 -14.76 -16.41
C PRO A 202 -21.52 -15.97 -15.53
N VAL A 203 -22.58 -16.68 -15.92
CA VAL A 203 -23.00 -17.90 -15.22
C VAL A 203 -21.88 -18.93 -15.39
N THR A 204 -21.12 -19.19 -14.35
CA THR A 204 -20.24 -20.36 -14.32
C THR A 204 -21.13 -21.58 -14.23
N LEU A 205 -21.34 -22.28 -15.37
CA LEU A 205 -21.92 -23.61 -15.33
C LEU A 205 -20.99 -24.46 -14.45
N SER A 206 -21.43 -24.76 -13.23
CA SER A 206 -20.79 -25.76 -12.40
C SER A 206 -20.87 -27.07 -13.14
N THR A 207 -19.80 -27.46 -13.82
CA THR A 207 -19.66 -28.85 -14.26
C THR A 207 -19.50 -29.68 -12.99
N THR A 208 -20.61 -30.29 -12.61
CA THR A 208 -20.69 -31.39 -11.61
C THR A 208 -19.71 -32.49 -11.95
#